data_75174462e1591b6a9bfa6ce6327f18d4
#
_entry.id   75174462e1591b6a9bfa6ce6327f18d4
#
_cell.length_a   1.000
_cell.length_b   1.000
_cell.length_c   1.000
_cell.angle_alpha   90.00
_cell.angle_beta   90.00
_cell.angle_gamma   90.00
#
_symmetry.space_group_name_H-M   'P 1'
#
loop_
_entity.id
_entity.type
_entity.pdbx_description
1 polymer ?
#
loop_
_entity_poly.entity_id
_entity_poly.type
_entity_poly.pdbx_seq_one_letter_code
_entity_poly.pdbx_strand_id
1 'polypeptide(L)' 'MAMEAAHIEQLIKDAFPSSTVEIQDLAGDGDHYAATVIAEEFRGKNRVQQHQMVYAALKGRMGGELHALALTTKAPE' A
#
# COMPACT_ATOMS: atom_id res chain seq x y z
N MET A 1 -3.94 -17.59 -0.53
CA MET A 1 -3.05 -17.36 -1.67
C MET A 1 -2.38 -16.02 -1.53
N ALA A 2 -1.13 -15.95 -1.95
CA ALA A 2 -0.38 -14.70 -1.89
C ALA A 2 -0.89 -13.70 -2.93
N MET A 3 -0.80 -12.41 -2.63
CA MET A 3 -1.09 -11.34 -3.58
C MET A 3 0.15 -10.96 -4.36
N GLU A 4 0.00 -10.73 -5.65
CA GLU A 4 1.11 -10.24 -6.45
C GLU A 4 1.32 -8.75 -6.22
N ALA A 5 2.58 -8.31 -6.33
CA ALA A 5 2.94 -6.89 -6.16
C ALA A 5 2.15 -5.98 -7.11
N ALA A 6 1.98 -6.39 -8.36
CA ALA A 6 1.23 -5.61 -9.34
C ALA A 6 -0.22 -5.44 -8.93
N HIS A 7 -0.82 -6.43 -8.28
CA HIS A 7 -2.20 -6.35 -7.79
C HIS A 7 -2.32 -5.37 -6.62
N ILE A 8 -1.35 -5.42 -5.70
CA ILE A 8 -1.29 -4.47 -4.58
C ILE A 8 -1.18 -3.04 -5.11
N GLU A 9 -0.25 -2.83 -6.04
CA GLU A 9 -0.05 -1.52 -6.65
C GLU A 9 -1.34 -1.03 -7.33
N GLN A 10 -2.02 -1.91 -8.07
CA GLN A 10 -3.24 -1.53 -8.78
C GLN A 10 -4.34 -1.11 -7.82
N LEU A 11 -4.54 -1.85 -6.73
CA LEU A 11 -5.55 -1.50 -5.73
C LEU A 11 -5.27 -0.14 -5.11
N ILE A 12 -4.00 0.14 -4.81
CA ILE A 12 -3.62 1.43 -4.24
C ILE A 12 -3.82 2.55 -5.25
N LYS A 13 -3.41 2.35 -6.50
CA LYS A 13 -3.57 3.36 -7.54
C LYS A 13 -5.02 3.61 -7.91
N ASP A 14 -5.88 2.60 -7.82
CA ASP A 14 -7.32 2.78 -8.05
C ASP A 14 -7.92 3.73 -7.01
N ALA A 15 -7.45 3.67 -5.76
CA ALA A 15 -7.91 4.56 -4.71
C ALA A 15 -7.24 5.94 -4.78
N PHE A 16 -5.99 5.99 -5.24
CA PHE A 16 -5.19 7.22 -5.33
C PHE A 16 -4.60 7.35 -6.72
N PRO A 17 -5.39 7.78 -7.72
CA PRO A 17 -4.94 7.74 -9.13
C PRO A 17 -3.68 8.54 -9.43
N SER A 18 -3.39 9.58 -8.63
CA SER A 18 -2.20 10.41 -8.83
C SER A 18 -1.01 9.97 -7.98
N SER A 19 -1.13 8.83 -7.27
CA SER A 19 -0.09 8.38 -6.36
C SER A 19 1.10 7.78 -7.10
N THR A 20 2.25 7.83 -6.43
CA THR A 20 3.42 7.05 -6.79
C THR A 20 3.50 5.88 -5.84
N VAL A 21 3.55 4.66 -6.35
CA VAL A 21 3.55 3.44 -5.55
C VAL A 21 4.75 2.60 -5.93
N GLU A 22 5.53 2.19 -4.93
CA GLU A 22 6.62 1.23 -5.09
C GLU A 22 6.38 0.05 -4.18
N ILE A 23 6.41 -1.15 -4.73
CA ILE A 23 6.20 -2.38 -3.98
C ILE A 23 7.45 -3.23 -4.10
N GLN A 24 7.92 -3.74 -2.97
CA GLN A 24 9.09 -4.61 -2.93
C GLN A 24 8.72 -5.90 -2.20
N ASP A 25 8.99 -7.04 -2.81
CA ASP A 25 8.78 -8.35 -2.20
C ASP A 25 10.00 -8.68 -1.35
N LEU A 26 9.86 -8.61 -0.04
CA LEU A 26 10.98 -8.73 0.89
C LEU A 26 11.52 -10.14 1.02
N ALA A 27 10.65 -11.14 0.90
CA ALA A 27 11.03 -12.53 1.13
C ALA A 27 11.04 -13.38 -0.15
N GLY A 28 10.61 -12.83 -1.26
CA GLY A 28 10.51 -13.56 -2.52
C GLY A 28 9.39 -14.60 -2.53
N ASP A 29 8.47 -14.53 -1.57
CA ASP A 29 7.38 -15.51 -1.43
C ASP A 29 6.01 -14.96 -1.81
N GLY A 30 5.92 -13.70 -2.23
CA GLY A 30 4.65 -13.08 -2.58
C GLY A 30 3.75 -12.77 -1.39
N ASP A 31 4.29 -12.74 -0.18
CA ASP A 31 3.50 -12.65 1.04
C ASP A 31 3.99 -11.55 2.00
N HIS A 32 5.25 -11.17 1.88
CA HIS A 32 5.87 -10.15 2.73
C HIS A 32 6.37 -9.02 1.85
N TYR A 33 5.69 -7.87 1.91
CA TYR A 33 5.99 -6.74 1.03
C TYR A 33 6.35 -5.49 1.80
N ALA A 34 7.15 -4.64 1.17
CA ALA A 34 7.31 -3.25 1.58
C ALA A 34 6.68 -2.37 0.51
N ALA A 35 5.86 -1.44 0.92
CA ALA A 35 5.19 -0.51 0.02
C ALA A 35 5.51 0.92 0.41
N THR A 36 5.88 1.74 -0.58
CA THR A 36 6.00 3.19 -0.42
C THR A 36 4.92 3.83 -1.26
N VAL A 37 4.07 4.63 -0.64
CA VAL A 37 2.97 5.31 -1.32
C VAL A 37 3.09 6.81 -1.09
N ILE A 38 3.22 7.55 -2.17
CA ILE A 38 3.29 9.01 -2.14
C ILE A 38 2.03 9.53 -2.82
N ALA A 39 1.18 10.23 -2.08
CA ALA A 39 -0.10 10.69 -2.60
C ALA A 39 -0.47 12.05 -2.02
N GLU A 40 -1.03 12.92 -2.85
CA GLU A 40 -1.51 14.23 -2.40
C GLU A 40 -2.60 14.08 -1.34
N GLU A 41 -3.38 13.03 -1.41
CA GLU A 41 -4.45 12.73 -0.46
C GLU A 41 -3.94 12.56 0.98
N PHE A 42 -2.65 12.31 1.14
CA PHE A 42 -2.05 12.16 2.47
C PHE A 42 -1.68 13.50 3.12
N ARG A 43 -1.71 14.60 2.36
CA ARG A 43 -1.34 15.90 2.89
C ARG A 43 -2.29 16.31 4.02
N GLY A 44 -1.72 16.71 5.14
CA GLY A 44 -2.50 17.08 6.33
C GLY A 44 -2.98 15.91 7.16
N LYS A 45 -2.63 14.68 6.79
CA LYS A 45 -2.99 13.47 7.54
C LYS A 45 -1.79 12.99 8.34
N ASN A 46 -2.03 12.44 9.54
CA ASN A 46 -0.96 11.82 10.30
C ASN A 46 -0.68 10.41 9.76
N ARG A 47 0.39 9.77 10.27
CA ARG A 47 0.82 8.45 9.78
C ARG A 47 -0.29 7.41 9.91
N VAL A 48 -0.97 7.39 11.05
CA VAL A 48 -2.04 6.41 11.29
C VAL A 48 -3.16 6.57 10.28
N GLN A 49 -3.58 7.80 10.02
CA GLN A 49 -4.62 8.08 9.04
C GLN A 49 -4.19 7.67 7.64
N GLN A 50 -2.95 7.96 7.26
CA GLN A 50 -2.42 7.58 5.95
C GLN A 50 -2.42 6.07 5.78
N HIS A 51 -1.97 5.34 6.80
CA HIS A 51 -1.94 3.88 6.75
C HIS A 51 -3.35 3.30 6.65
N GLN A 52 -4.30 3.85 7.39
CA GLN A 52 -5.70 3.41 7.32
C GLN A 52 -6.27 3.62 5.92
N MET A 53 -5.92 4.71 5.26
CA MET A 53 -6.36 4.97 3.89
C MET A 53 -5.85 3.90 2.93
N VAL A 54 -4.58 3.49 3.07
CA VAL A 54 -4.02 2.45 2.22
C VAL A 54 -4.66 1.09 2.52
N TYR A 55 -4.87 0.76 3.79
CA TYR A 55 -5.53 -0.50 4.14
C TYR A 55 -6.95 -0.56 3.59
N ALA A 56 -7.67 0.56 3.60
CA ALA A 56 -8.99 0.62 2.98
C ALA A 56 -8.92 0.40 1.47
N ALA A 57 -7.87 0.90 0.83
CA ALA A 57 -7.66 0.69 -0.61
C ALA A 57 -7.42 -0.79 -0.92
N LEU A 58 -6.83 -1.54 0.00
CA LEU A 58 -6.60 -2.97 -0.16
C LEU A 58 -7.86 -3.80 0.08
N LYS A 59 -8.96 -3.16 0.48
CA LYS A 59 -10.29 -3.78 0.58
C LYS A 59 -10.34 -5.01 1.49
N GLY A 60 -9.61 -4.93 2.62
CA GLY A 60 -9.63 -5.99 3.62
C GLY A 60 -8.81 -7.21 3.28
N ARG A 61 -7.93 -7.14 2.30
CA ARG A 61 -7.09 -8.28 1.92
C ARG A 61 -5.91 -8.50 2.85
N MET A 62 -5.61 -7.51 3.71
CA MET A 62 -4.61 -7.67 4.75
C MET A 62 -5.03 -8.75 5.74
N GLY A 63 -4.09 -9.62 6.09
CA GLY A 63 -4.36 -10.73 7.01
C GLY A 63 -4.93 -11.98 6.37
N GLY A 64 -5.45 -11.86 5.15
CA GLY A 64 -5.94 -12.99 4.36
C GLY A 64 -4.96 -13.33 3.25
N GLU A 65 -5.04 -12.59 2.14
CA GLU A 65 -4.17 -12.80 0.99
C GLU A 65 -2.79 -12.16 1.16
N LEU A 66 -2.67 -11.20 2.08
CA LEU A 66 -1.44 -10.45 2.32
C LEU A 66 -1.16 -10.47 3.82
N HIS A 67 -0.12 -11.19 4.25
CA HIS A 67 0.18 -11.38 5.67
C HIS A 67 0.95 -10.23 6.28
N ALA A 68 1.88 -9.64 5.55
CA ALA A 68 2.71 -8.58 6.10
C ALA A 68 2.98 -7.51 5.04
N LEU A 69 2.76 -6.27 5.43
CA LEU A 69 3.02 -5.12 4.57
C LEU A 69 3.71 -4.03 5.40
N ALA A 70 4.99 -3.81 5.12
CA ALA A 70 5.72 -2.69 5.71
C ALA A 70 5.38 -1.45 4.88
N LEU A 71 4.68 -0.51 5.49
CA LEU A 71 4.07 0.60 4.75
C LEU A 71 4.75 1.93 5.09
N THR A 72 5.17 2.64 4.07
CA THR A 72 5.68 4.00 4.16
C THR A 72 4.77 4.90 3.34
N THR A 73 4.24 5.94 3.95
CA THR A 73 3.32 6.86 3.29
C THR A 73 3.79 8.30 3.48
N LYS A 74 3.58 9.13 2.46
CA LYS A 74 3.85 10.56 2.58
C LYS A 74 3.13 11.33 1.47
N ALA A 75 3.00 12.65 1.68
CA ALA A 75 2.52 13.54 0.64
C ALA A 75 3.66 13.91 -0.30
N PRO A 76 3.38 14.30 -1.56
CA PRO A 76 4.42 14.79 -2.48
C PRO A 76 5.08 16.06 -1.92
N GLU A 77 6.34 16.21 -2.22
CA GLU A 77 7.08 17.42 -1.85
C GLU A 77 6.72 18.61 -2.75
#